data_f2f1b888d97f66b85be9b3128ea15396
#
_entry.id   f2f1b888d97f66b85be9b3128ea15396
#
_cell.length_a   1.000
_cell.length_b   1.000
_cell.length_c   1.000
_cell.angle_alpha   90.00
_cell.angle_beta   90.00
_cell.angle_gamma   90.00
#
_symmetry.space_group_name_H-M   'P 1'
#
loop_
_entity.id
_entity.type
_entity.pdbx_description
1 polymer ?
#
loop_
_entity_poly.entity_id
_entity_poly.type
_entity_poly.pdbx_seq_one_letter_code
_entity_poly.pdbx_strand_id
1 'polypeptide(L)'
;MGGVAFAVGVLLVIGVLNFLGGREKRRFENQLPDTLTLISTSLRAGYSLLQAVEAVASEAPNPTAREFGRAIVEARLGRQVVSALQGITARTKSKDFEWAVMAIEIQREVGGNLAEVLQTVSETMRQRNRLKGEIRALTAEGRISAIVLGCLPFAMGGFLWASNPDYIGALFENTFGLVAVAAGGLLMLAGGIWLRKIVNIEV
;
A
#
# COMPACT_ATOMS: atom_id res chain seq x y z
N MET A 1 -0.15 37.49 11.49
CA MET A 1 0.03 36.74 10.21
C MET A 1 1.19 35.74 10.24
N GLY A 2 2.28 35.95 11.02
CA GLY A 2 3.40 34.99 11.11
C GLY A 2 3.07 33.61 11.69
N GLY A 3 2.15 33.51 12.67
CA GLY A 3 1.80 32.25 13.31
C GLY A 3 1.08 31.25 12.39
N VAL A 4 0.24 31.74 11.47
CA VAL A 4 -0.48 30.88 10.52
C VAL A 4 0.48 30.35 9.45
N ALA A 5 1.41 31.17 8.95
CA ALA A 5 2.42 30.74 7.99
C ALA A 5 3.37 29.70 8.60
N PHE A 6 3.76 29.84 9.86
CA PHE A 6 4.56 28.87 10.58
C PHE A 6 3.82 27.53 10.78
N ALA A 7 2.54 27.57 11.18
CA ALA A 7 1.72 26.37 11.36
C ALA A 7 1.53 25.60 10.03
N VAL A 8 1.28 26.31 8.94
CA VAL A 8 1.16 25.70 7.60
C VAL A 8 2.50 25.08 7.16
N GLY A 9 3.63 25.73 7.41
CA GLY A 9 4.97 25.21 7.13
C GLY A 9 5.25 23.92 7.90
N VAL A 10 4.93 23.86 9.19
CA VAL A 10 5.10 22.66 10.02
C VAL A 10 4.19 21.52 9.53
N LEU A 11 2.94 21.78 9.19
CA LEU A 11 2.01 20.79 8.66
C LEU A 11 2.48 20.23 7.31
N LEU A 12 3.01 21.07 6.42
CA LEU A 12 3.59 20.63 5.15
C LEU A 12 4.82 19.73 5.36
N VAL A 13 5.73 20.10 6.26
CA VAL A 13 6.91 19.28 6.58
C VAL A 13 6.49 17.92 7.16
N ILE A 14 5.56 17.89 8.10
CA ILE A 14 5.03 16.65 8.68
C ILE A 14 4.33 15.79 7.59
N GLY A 15 3.56 16.42 6.71
CA GLY A 15 2.90 15.74 5.58
C GLY A 15 3.90 15.10 4.62
N VAL A 16 4.96 15.82 4.25
CA VAL A 16 6.04 15.32 3.38
C VAL A 16 6.80 14.18 4.05
N LEU A 17 7.16 14.31 5.33
CA LEU A 17 7.86 13.27 6.08
C LEU A 17 7.01 11.99 6.21
N ASN A 18 5.72 12.11 6.49
CA ASN A 18 4.81 10.96 6.55
C ASN A 18 4.61 10.30 5.18
N PHE A 19 4.56 11.09 4.11
CA PHE A 19 4.46 10.57 2.74
C PHE A 19 5.72 9.81 2.32
N LEU A 20 6.91 10.36 2.62
CA LEU A 20 8.19 9.71 2.34
C LEU A 20 8.37 8.42 3.16
N GLY A 21 8.04 8.45 4.46
CA GLY A 21 8.09 7.27 5.32
C GLY A 21 7.13 6.16 4.88
N GLY A 22 5.93 6.50 4.44
CA GLY A 22 4.97 5.55 3.88
C GLY A 22 5.47 4.90 2.57
N ARG A 23 6.20 5.64 1.76
CA ARG A 23 6.78 5.14 0.50
C ARG A 23 7.96 4.19 0.74
N GLU A 24 8.82 4.49 1.71
CA GLU A 24 9.92 3.61 2.13
C GLU A 24 9.39 2.31 2.74
N LYS A 25 8.40 2.40 3.62
CA LYS A 25 7.72 1.22 4.19
C LYS A 25 7.18 0.29 3.10
N ARG A 26 6.42 0.83 2.13
CA ARG A 26 5.88 0.04 1.02
C ARG A 26 6.97 -0.62 0.17
N ARG A 27 8.08 0.08 -0.09
CA ARG A 27 9.22 -0.50 -0.80
C ARG A 27 9.83 -1.65 -0.02
N PHE A 28 10.03 -1.49 1.28
CA PHE A 28 10.52 -2.54 2.16
C PHE A 28 9.59 -3.76 2.14
N GLU A 29 8.27 -3.57 2.34
CA GLU A 29 7.28 -4.64 2.33
C GLU A 29 7.22 -5.39 0.99
N ASN A 30 7.37 -4.69 -0.14
CA ASN A 30 7.43 -5.32 -1.46
C ASN A 30 8.71 -6.17 -1.67
N GLN A 31 9.80 -5.85 -0.99
CA GLN A 31 11.07 -6.58 -1.06
C GLN A 31 11.12 -7.78 -0.10
N LEU A 32 10.21 -7.85 0.89
CA LEU A 32 10.23 -8.88 1.93
C LEU A 32 10.15 -10.31 1.41
N PRO A 33 9.28 -10.67 0.43
CA PRO A 33 9.23 -12.05 -0.04
C PRO A 33 10.57 -12.52 -0.61
N ASP A 34 11.25 -11.69 -1.38
CA ASP A 34 12.54 -12.01 -1.96
C ASP A 34 13.64 -12.05 -0.90
N THR A 35 13.58 -11.14 0.06
CA THR A 35 14.48 -11.10 1.23
C THR A 35 14.39 -12.38 2.06
N LEU A 36 13.17 -12.84 2.38
CA LEU A 36 12.96 -14.07 3.14
C LEU A 36 13.38 -15.32 2.35
N THR A 37 13.17 -15.31 1.03
CA THR A 37 13.67 -16.37 0.16
C THR A 37 15.21 -16.42 0.16
N LEU A 38 15.88 -15.28 0.11
CA LEU A 38 17.35 -15.21 0.17
C LEU A 38 17.88 -15.76 1.50
N ILE A 39 17.26 -15.38 2.63
CA ILE A 39 17.59 -15.92 3.94
C ILE A 39 17.36 -17.43 3.97
N SER A 40 16.20 -17.90 3.52
CA SER A 40 15.86 -19.33 3.47
C SER A 40 16.87 -20.14 2.64
N THR A 41 17.24 -19.64 1.47
CA THR A 41 18.21 -20.30 0.58
C THR A 41 19.60 -20.34 1.21
N SER A 42 20.05 -19.27 1.85
CA SER A 42 21.32 -19.22 2.57
C SER A 42 21.36 -20.22 3.72
N LEU A 43 20.26 -20.31 4.50
CA LEU A 43 20.15 -21.29 5.57
C LEU A 43 20.17 -22.74 5.06
N ARG A 44 19.51 -23.03 3.92
CA ARG A 44 19.58 -24.35 3.27
C ARG A 44 20.97 -24.71 2.78
N ALA A 45 21.73 -23.72 2.35
CA ALA A 45 23.15 -23.90 1.98
C ALA A 45 24.08 -24.11 3.20
N GLY A 46 23.54 -24.11 4.43
CA GLY A 46 24.28 -24.34 5.66
C GLY A 46 24.87 -23.09 6.31
N TYR A 47 24.54 -21.90 5.80
CA TYR A 47 24.97 -20.65 6.43
C TYR A 47 24.24 -20.41 7.75
N SER A 48 24.92 -19.78 8.70
CA SER A 48 24.29 -19.30 9.93
C SER A 48 23.27 -18.19 9.64
N LEU A 49 22.34 -17.94 10.58
CA LEU A 49 21.37 -16.85 10.43
C LEU A 49 22.06 -15.48 10.25
N LEU A 50 23.17 -15.23 10.96
CA LEU A 50 23.93 -13.99 10.80
C LEU A 50 24.48 -13.84 9.38
N GLN A 51 25.07 -14.90 8.82
CA GLN A 51 25.58 -14.90 7.45
C GLN A 51 24.47 -14.73 6.41
N ALA A 52 23.29 -15.34 6.64
CA ALA A 52 22.14 -15.14 5.78
C ALA A 52 21.62 -13.68 5.81
N VAL A 53 21.63 -13.04 6.99
CA VAL A 53 21.32 -11.63 7.16
C VAL A 53 22.37 -10.73 6.48
N GLU A 54 23.65 -11.11 6.52
CA GLU A 54 24.74 -10.42 5.80
C GLU A 54 24.55 -10.49 4.28
N ALA A 55 24.14 -11.64 3.74
CA ALA A 55 23.82 -11.79 2.32
C ALA A 55 22.71 -10.81 1.90
N VAL A 56 21.66 -10.68 2.71
CA VAL A 56 20.60 -9.70 2.44
C VAL A 56 21.13 -8.27 2.43
N ALA A 57 21.99 -7.90 3.37
CA ALA A 57 22.54 -6.54 3.43
C ALA A 57 23.42 -6.20 2.22
N SER A 58 24.04 -7.21 1.60
CA SER A 58 24.91 -7.03 0.42
C SER A 58 24.16 -7.10 -0.91
N GLU A 59 23.11 -7.92 -1.00
CA GLU A 59 22.45 -8.23 -2.27
C GLU A 59 21.09 -7.55 -2.45
N ALA A 60 20.37 -7.25 -1.34
CA ALA A 60 19.05 -6.65 -1.43
C ALA A 60 19.10 -5.18 -1.88
N PRO A 61 18.06 -4.69 -2.58
CA PRO A 61 17.97 -3.27 -2.90
C PRO A 61 17.57 -2.43 -1.66
N ASN A 62 17.85 -1.12 -1.72
CA ASN A 62 17.37 -0.20 -0.68
C ASN A 62 15.83 -0.04 -0.72
N PRO A 63 15.17 0.03 0.43
CA PRO A 63 15.69 0.28 1.79
C PRO A 63 16.13 -0.97 2.56
N THR A 64 15.86 -2.18 2.08
CA THR A 64 16.14 -3.43 2.81
C THR A 64 17.62 -3.58 3.14
N ALA A 65 18.53 -3.41 2.17
CA ALA A 65 19.98 -3.49 2.40
C ALA A 65 20.44 -2.58 3.55
N ARG A 66 19.94 -1.35 3.58
CA ARG A 66 20.30 -0.38 4.63
C ARG A 66 19.84 -0.81 6.02
N GLU A 67 18.61 -1.32 6.15
CA GLU A 67 18.05 -1.74 7.44
C GLU A 67 18.72 -3.01 7.95
N PHE A 68 18.98 -3.97 7.07
CA PHE A 68 19.70 -5.20 7.41
C PHE A 68 21.18 -4.91 7.73
N GLY A 69 21.83 -3.99 6.99
CA GLY A 69 23.19 -3.54 7.31
C GLY A 69 23.32 -2.96 8.72
N ARG A 70 22.34 -2.17 9.17
CA ARG A 70 22.29 -1.68 10.56
C ARG A 70 22.17 -2.83 11.56
N ALA A 71 21.29 -3.79 11.30
CA ALA A 71 21.13 -4.95 12.18
C ALA A 71 22.42 -5.78 12.31
N ILE A 72 23.20 -5.91 11.22
CA ILE A 72 24.51 -6.58 11.26
C ILE A 72 25.49 -5.83 12.15
N VAL A 73 25.57 -4.50 12.03
CA VAL A 73 26.44 -3.70 12.90
C VAL A 73 26.06 -3.89 14.37
N GLU A 74 24.76 -3.86 14.69
CA GLU A 74 24.26 -4.12 16.04
C GLU A 74 24.65 -5.54 16.52
N ALA A 75 24.51 -6.55 15.65
CA ALA A 75 24.87 -7.93 15.99
C ALA A 75 26.39 -8.11 16.21
N ARG A 76 27.23 -7.45 15.41
CA ARG A 76 28.70 -7.46 15.58
C ARG A 76 29.14 -6.76 16.87
N LEU A 77 28.33 -5.82 17.37
CA LEU A 77 28.53 -5.16 18.68
C LEU A 77 28.04 -6.00 19.87
N GLY A 78 27.63 -7.26 19.63
CA GLY A 78 27.22 -8.21 20.68
C GLY A 78 25.72 -8.30 20.91
N ARG A 79 24.89 -7.58 20.14
CA ARG A 79 23.43 -7.74 20.23
C ARG A 79 23.02 -9.08 19.59
N GLN A 80 22.06 -9.78 20.20
CA GLN A 80 21.51 -10.99 19.57
C GLN A 80 20.89 -10.67 18.21
N VAL A 81 21.13 -11.53 17.21
CA VAL A 81 20.64 -11.32 15.82
C VAL A 81 19.15 -11.11 15.76
N VAL A 82 18.36 -11.90 16.52
CA VAL A 82 16.89 -11.74 16.56
C VAL A 82 16.50 -10.38 17.10
N SER A 83 17.15 -9.93 18.18
CA SER A 83 16.88 -8.60 18.74
C SER A 83 17.28 -7.46 17.78
N ALA A 84 18.33 -7.65 16.99
CA ALA A 84 18.70 -6.70 15.93
C ALA A 84 17.65 -6.65 14.81
N LEU A 85 17.07 -7.81 14.43
CA LEU A 85 15.98 -7.90 13.47
C LEU A 85 14.68 -7.26 14.01
N GLN A 86 14.37 -7.45 15.31
CA GLN A 86 13.27 -6.71 15.97
C GLN A 86 13.46 -5.18 15.88
N GLY A 87 14.70 -4.70 15.92
CA GLY A 87 15.02 -3.29 15.69
C GLY A 87 14.59 -2.79 14.29
N ILE A 88 14.66 -3.65 13.28
CA ILE A 88 14.15 -3.31 11.92
C ILE A 88 12.63 -3.16 11.95
N THR A 89 11.88 -4.05 12.65
CA THR A 89 10.41 -3.95 12.75
C THR A 89 9.99 -2.62 13.37
N ALA A 90 10.69 -2.18 14.42
CA ALA A 90 10.40 -0.92 15.10
C ALA A 90 10.61 0.31 14.18
N ARG A 91 11.65 0.27 13.33
CA ARG A 91 11.98 1.36 12.41
C ARG A 91 11.08 1.39 11.18
N THR A 92 10.81 0.23 10.58
CA THR A 92 10.02 0.10 9.35
C THR A 92 8.52 0.09 9.60
N LYS A 93 8.10 -0.24 10.83
CA LYS A 93 6.70 -0.46 11.22
C LYS A 93 5.98 -1.45 10.29
N SER A 94 6.72 -2.45 9.79
CA SER A 94 6.19 -3.50 8.92
C SER A 94 5.66 -4.65 9.75
N LYS A 95 4.35 -4.84 9.74
CA LYS A 95 3.72 -5.98 10.41
C LYS A 95 4.12 -7.32 9.79
N ASP A 96 4.29 -7.36 8.47
CA ASP A 96 4.69 -8.57 7.77
C ASP A 96 6.09 -9.04 8.19
N PHE A 97 7.02 -8.09 8.39
CA PHE A 97 8.35 -8.41 8.89
C PHE A 97 8.34 -8.78 10.38
N GLU A 98 7.48 -8.15 11.17
CA GLU A 98 7.27 -8.51 12.59
C GLU A 98 6.85 -9.98 12.74
N TRP A 99 5.91 -10.45 11.91
CA TRP A 99 5.51 -11.86 11.86
C TRP A 99 6.67 -12.78 11.45
N ALA A 100 7.48 -12.38 10.48
CA ALA A 100 8.64 -13.15 10.06
C ALA A 100 9.69 -13.25 11.19
N VAL A 101 9.97 -12.17 11.90
CA VAL A 101 10.91 -12.17 13.03
C VAL A 101 10.39 -13.02 14.19
N MET A 102 9.10 -12.94 14.50
CA MET A 102 8.45 -13.80 15.49
C MET A 102 8.58 -15.29 15.11
N ALA A 103 8.38 -15.63 13.84
CA ALA A 103 8.57 -17.01 13.37
C ALA A 103 10.03 -17.47 13.54
N ILE A 104 11.02 -16.61 13.29
CA ILE A 104 12.44 -16.90 13.53
C ILE A 104 12.70 -17.16 15.01
N GLU A 105 12.14 -16.32 15.89
CA GLU A 105 12.31 -16.42 17.33
C GLU A 105 11.75 -17.76 17.87
N ILE A 106 10.50 -18.06 17.53
CA ILE A 106 9.85 -19.33 17.93
C ILE A 106 10.62 -20.54 17.42
N GLN A 107 11.03 -20.52 16.14
CA GLN A 107 11.73 -21.66 15.54
C GLN A 107 13.10 -21.89 16.16
N ARG A 108 13.75 -20.85 16.67
CA ARG A 108 15.03 -20.99 17.40
C ARG A 108 14.84 -21.55 18.82
N GLU A 109 13.72 -21.28 19.46
CA GLU A 109 13.40 -21.80 20.80
C GLU A 109 12.94 -23.25 20.75
N VAL A 110 12.04 -23.58 19.82
CA VAL A 110 11.45 -24.93 19.70
C VAL A 110 12.41 -25.88 18.97
N GLY A 111 13.29 -25.37 18.15
CA GLY A 111 14.10 -26.14 17.21
C GLY A 111 13.32 -26.50 15.96
N GLY A 112 14.02 -26.78 14.88
CA GLY A 112 13.41 -27.22 13.63
C GLY A 112 14.02 -26.51 12.41
N ASN A 113 13.37 -26.67 11.25
CA ASN A 113 13.89 -26.15 9.98
C ASN A 113 13.45 -24.71 9.74
N LEU A 114 14.28 -23.76 10.20
CA LEU A 114 14.02 -22.34 10.01
C LEU A 114 13.92 -21.93 8.52
N ALA A 115 14.70 -22.59 7.65
CA ALA A 115 14.67 -22.32 6.23
C ALA A 115 13.31 -22.64 5.60
N GLU A 116 12.69 -23.73 5.99
CA GLU A 116 11.38 -24.15 5.51
C GLU A 116 10.28 -23.18 5.97
N VAL A 117 10.31 -22.77 7.24
CA VAL A 117 9.37 -21.79 7.78
C VAL A 117 9.45 -20.47 7.03
N LEU A 118 10.66 -19.93 6.80
CA LEU A 118 10.84 -18.68 6.07
C LEU A 118 10.43 -18.78 4.61
N GLN A 119 10.65 -19.94 3.98
CA GLN A 119 10.16 -20.20 2.63
C GLN A 119 8.62 -20.16 2.57
N THR A 120 7.95 -20.84 3.49
CA THR A 120 6.49 -20.85 3.58
C THR A 120 5.92 -19.44 3.80
N VAL A 121 6.54 -18.66 4.69
CA VAL A 121 6.15 -17.26 4.93
C VAL A 121 6.32 -16.41 3.67
N SER A 122 7.45 -16.56 2.97
CA SER A 122 7.71 -15.86 1.70
C SER A 122 6.66 -16.20 0.63
N GLU A 123 6.34 -17.48 0.46
CA GLU A 123 5.33 -17.94 -0.49
C GLU A 123 3.94 -17.41 -0.16
N THR A 124 3.55 -17.43 1.10
CA THR A 124 2.28 -16.88 1.58
C THR A 124 2.20 -15.38 1.28
N MET A 125 3.27 -14.62 1.50
CA MET A 125 3.33 -13.19 1.17
C MET A 125 3.20 -12.96 -0.35
N ARG A 126 3.87 -13.78 -1.17
CA ARG A 126 3.75 -13.70 -2.64
C ARG A 126 2.34 -13.98 -3.12
N GLN A 127 1.69 -15.03 -2.58
CA GLN A 127 0.30 -15.36 -2.90
C GLN A 127 -0.65 -14.22 -2.54
N ARG A 128 -0.49 -13.65 -1.33
CA ARG A 128 -1.29 -12.50 -0.90
C ARG A 128 -1.09 -11.28 -1.80
N ASN A 129 0.15 -11.00 -2.22
CA ASN A 129 0.44 -9.90 -3.13
C ASN A 129 -0.14 -10.12 -4.54
N ARG A 130 -0.14 -11.37 -5.05
CA ARG A 130 -0.79 -11.75 -6.32
C ARG A 130 -2.30 -11.53 -6.24
N LEU A 131 -2.95 -12.05 -5.19
CA LEU A 131 -4.39 -11.86 -4.98
C LEU A 131 -4.78 -10.38 -4.94
N LYS A 132 -4.00 -9.54 -4.25
CA LYS A 132 -4.20 -8.08 -4.27
C LYS A 132 -4.06 -7.48 -5.67
N GLY A 133 -3.15 -8.00 -6.48
CA GLY A 133 -2.97 -7.61 -7.88
C GLY A 133 -4.17 -8.00 -8.75
N GLU A 134 -4.66 -9.23 -8.62
CA GLU A 134 -5.81 -9.74 -9.35
C GLU A 134 -7.10 -8.98 -9.00
N ILE A 135 -7.34 -8.72 -7.70
CA ILE A 135 -8.47 -7.90 -7.27
C ILE A 135 -8.41 -6.50 -7.88
N ARG A 136 -7.22 -5.87 -7.92
CA ARG A 136 -7.07 -4.57 -8.57
C ARG A 136 -7.34 -4.62 -10.06
N ALA A 137 -6.89 -5.67 -10.75
CA ALA A 137 -7.14 -5.84 -12.18
C ALA A 137 -8.63 -6.01 -12.47
N LEU A 138 -9.33 -6.88 -11.73
CA LEU A 138 -10.76 -7.11 -11.88
C LEU A 138 -11.60 -5.87 -11.53
N THR A 139 -11.18 -5.11 -10.52
CA THR A 139 -11.89 -3.86 -10.15
C THR A 139 -11.56 -2.69 -11.06
N ALA A 140 -10.48 -2.75 -11.85
CA ALA A 140 -10.10 -1.67 -12.78
C ALA A 140 -11.14 -1.51 -13.90
N GLU A 141 -11.66 -2.60 -14.45
CA GLU A 141 -12.72 -2.59 -15.47
C GLU A 141 -14.00 -1.93 -14.95
N GLY A 142 -14.45 -2.34 -13.76
CA GLY A 142 -15.60 -1.72 -13.11
C GLY A 142 -15.38 -0.24 -12.79
N ARG A 143 -14.15 0.15 -12.47
CA ARG A 143 -13.80 1.54 -12.18
C ARG A 143 -13.83 2.41 -13.45
N ILE A 144 -13.33 1.91 -14.57
CA ILE A 144 -13.39 2.61 -15.86
C ILE A 144 -14.85 2.77 -16.29
N SER A 145 -15.64 1.71 -16.23
CA SER A 145 -17.07 1.75 -16.54
C SER A 145 -17.83 2.74 -15.66
N ALA A 146 -17.52 2.80 -14.37
CA ALA A 146 -18.11 3.75 -13.44
C ALA A 146 -17.78 5.21 -13.78
N ILE A 147 -16.51 5.49 -14.18
CA ILE A 147 -16.08 6.82 -14.61
C ILE A 147 -16.79 7.23 -15.90
N VAL A 148 -16.84 6.34 -16.90
CA VAL A 148 -17.50 6.61 -18.18
C VAL A 148 -18.99 6.90 -17.94
N LEU A 149 -19.67 6.05 -17.17
CA LEU A 149 -21.10 6.23 -16.85
C LEU A 149 -21.36 7.53 -16.06
N GLY A 150 -20.43 7.86 -15.13
CA GLY A 150 -20.51 9.09 -14.34
C GLY A 150 -20.25 10.37 -15.14
N CYS A 151 -19.37 10.31 -16.16
CA CYS A 151 -19.04 11.45 -17.03
C CYS A 151 -20.11 11.69 -18.11
N LEU A 152 -20.87 10.67 -18.47
CA LEU A 152 -21.81 10.71 -19.61
C LEU A 152 -22.90 11.80 -19.47
N PRO A 153 -23.56 12.02 -18.31
CA PRO A 153 -24.52 13.10 -18.15
C PRO A 153 -23.91 14.49 -18.32
N PHE A 154 -22.67 14.68 -17.83
CA PHE A 154 -21.95 15.95 -17.97
C PHE A 154 -21.53 16.23 -19.42
N ALA A 155 -21.04 15.20 -20.11
CA ALA A 155 -20.70 15.29 -21.52
C ALA A 155 -21.94 15.60 -22.38
N MET A 156 -23.06 14.92 -22.08
CA MET A 156 -24.33 15.14 -22.79
C MET A 156 -24.91 16.54 -22.50
N GLY A 157 -24.87 16.98 -21.24
CA GLY A 157 -25.29 18.33 -20.87
C GLY A 157 -24.45 19.43 -21.52
N GLY A 158 -23.13 19.25 -21.55
CA GLY A 158 -22.22 20.17 -22.23
C GLY A 158 -22.41 20.21 -23.74
N PHE A 159 -22.65 19.05 -24.36
CA PHE A 159 -22.95 18.97 -25.79
C PHE A 159 -24.27 19.67 -26.15
N LEU A 160 -25.34 19.43 -25.37
CA LEU A 160 -26.63 20.08 -25.57
C LEU A 160 -26.54 21.60 -25.36
N TRP A 161 -25.79 22.05 -24.36
CA TRP A 161 -25.57 23.48 -24.15
C TRP A 161 -24.84 24.14 -25.32
N ALA A 162 -23.84 23.48 -25.90
CA ALA A 162 -23.09 24.00 -27.05
C ALA A 162 -23.93 23.98 -28.36
N SER A 163 -24.82 22.95 -28.49
CA SER A 163 -25.61 22.77 -29.72
C SER A 163 -26.92 23.55 -29.72
N ASN A 164 -27.56 23.71 -28.56
CA ASN A 164 -28.87 24.38 -28.45
C ASN A 164 -29.03 24.98 -27.04
N PRO A 165 -28.49 26.21 -26.82
CA PRO A 165 -28.56 26.84 -25.48
C PRO A 165 -29.98 27.15 -25.03
N ASP A 166 -30.94 27.41 -25.94
CA ASP A 166 -32.34 27.71 -25.60
C ASP A 166 -33.05 26.49 -25.00
N TYR A 167 -32.69 25.28 -25.44
CA TYR A 167 -33.25 24.03 -24.88
C TYR A 167 -32.81 23.82 -23.43
N ILE A 168 -31.60 24.13 -23.11
CA ILE A 168 -31.06 24.04 -21.72
C ILE A 168 -31.65 25.18 -20.87
N GLY A 169 -31.82 26.40 -21.44
CA GLY A 169 -32.45 27.53 -20.76
C GLY A 169 -33.88 27.19 -20.29
N ALA A 170 -34.68 26.63 -21.19
CA ALA A 170 -36.07 26.20 -20.90
C ALA A 170 -36.14 25.17 -19.75
N LEU A 171 -35.09 24.35 -19.55
CA LEU A 171 -35.01 23.36 -18.48
C LEU A 171 -34.87 24.02 -17.09
N PHE A 172 -34.19 25.17 -17.02
CA PHE A 172 -34.01 25.93 -15.77
C PHE A 172 -35.10 26.96 -15.50
N GLU A 173 -35.85 27.41 -16.54
CA GLU A 173 -36.93 28.34 -16.38
C GLU A 173 -38.24 27.69 -15.95
N ASN A 174 -38.41 26.40 -16.20
CA ASN A 174 -39.62 25.65 -15.89
C ASN A 174 -39.51 24.91 -14.54
N THR A 175 -40.51 25.06 -13.66
CA THR A 175 -40.55 24.42 -12.34
C THR A 175 -40.38 22.89 -12.45
N PHE A 176 -40.95 22.26 -13.47
CA PHE A 176 -40.80 20.82 -13.73
C PHE A 176 -39.39 20.46 -14.14
N GLY A 177 -38.71 21.30 -14.93
CA GLY A 177 -37.33 21.11 -15.33
C GLY A 177 -36.37 21.19 -14.14
N LEU A 178 -36.56 22.14 -13.23
CA LEU A 178 -35.74 22.31 -12.01
C LEU A 178 -35.90 21.11 -11.08
N VAL A 179 -37.09 20.57 -10.90
CA VAL A 179 -37.34 19.35 -10.11
C VAL A 179 -36.66 18.14 -10.74
N ALA A 180 -36.73 18.01 -12.08
CA ALA A 180 -36.09 16.90 -12.78
C ALA A 180 -34.53 16.95 -12.66
N VAL A 181 -33.91 18.13 -12.77
CA VAL A 181 -32.48 18.32 -12.59
C VAL A 181 -32.06 18.02 -11.15
N ALA A 182 -32.82 18.48 -10.16
CA ALA A 182 -32.56 18.21 -8.75
C ALA A 182 -32.67 16.71 -8.42
N ALA A 183 -33.72 16.05 -8.90
CA ALA A 183 -33.88 14.60 -8.74
C ALA A 183 -32.79 13.79 -9.43
N GLY A 184 -32.41 14.16 -10.66
CA GLY A 184 -31.28 13.55 -11.39
C GLY A 184 -29.97 13.71 -10.66
N GLY A 185 -29.69 14.89 -10.11
CA GLY A 185 -28.49 15.16 -9.30
C GLY A 185 -28.44 14.31 -8.03
N LEU A 186 -29.57 14.18 -7.31
CA LEU A 186 -29.68 13.34 -6.13
C LEU A 186 -29.45 11.85 -6.45
N LEU A 187 -30.06 11.35 -7.52
CA LEU A 187 -29.87 9.98 -7.99
C LEU A 187 -28.41 9.71 -8.39
N MET A 188 -27.78 10.69 -9.03
CA MET A 188 -26.37 10.59 -9.42
C MET A 188 -25.42 10.57 -8.21
N LEU A 189 -25.69 11.38 -7.18
CA LEU A 189 -24.95 11.35 -5.92
C LEU A 189 -25.14 10.01 -5.19
N ALA A 190 -26.38 9.52 -5.09
CA ALA A 190 -26.66 8.22 -4.48
C ALA A 190 -25.97 7.07 -5.23
N GLY A 191 -26.04 7.05 -6.57
CA GLY A 191 -25.36 6.09 -7.42
C GLY A 191 -23.82 6.15 -7.27
N GLY A 192 -23.25 7.35 -7.21
CA GLY A 192 -21.82 7.56 -7.01
C GLY A 192 -21.31 7.07 -5.66
N ILE A 193 -22.08 7.29 -4.60
CA ILE A 193 -21.75 6.77 -3.25
C ILE A 193 -21.82 5.24 -3.23
N TRP A 194 -22.83 4.68 -3.87
CA TRP A 194 -23.01 3.22 -3.94
C TRP A 194 -21.90 2.54 -4.76
N LEU A 195 -21.56 3.10 -5.93
CA LEU A 195 -20.43 2.67 -6.75
C LEU A 195 -19.11 2.73 -5.99
N ARG A 196 -18.87 3.81 -5.24
CA ARG A 196 -17.65 3.94 -4.42
C ARG A 196 -17.57 2.87 -3.32
N LYS A 197 -18.70 2.45 -2.75
CA LYS A 197 -18.76 1.39 -1.75
C LYS A 197 -18.50 0.00 -2.35
N ILE A 198 -18.99 -0.26 -3.57
CA ILE A 198 -18.79 -1.54 -4.28
C ILE A 198 -17.36 -1.69 -4.80
N VAL A 199 -16.77 -0.60 -5.30
CA VAL A 199 -15.40 -0.62 -5.88
C VAL A 199 -14.31 -0.62 -4.80
N ASN A 200 -14.59 -0.14 -3.58
CA ASN A 200 -13.66 -0.20 -2.44
C ASN A 200 -13.91 -1.48 -1.63
N ILE A 201 -13.49 -2.62 -2.14
CA ILE A 201 -13.34 -3.84 -1.35
C ILE A 201 -11.98 -3.74 -0.66
N GLU A 202 -11.98 -3.45 0.65
CA GLU A 202 -10.80 -3.57 1.51
C GLU A 202 -10.47 -5.06 1.69
N VAL A 203 -9.27 -5.46 1.18
CA VAL A 203 -8.63 -6.76 1.42
C VAL A 203 -7.33 -6.57 2.16
#